data_efa3508071e048838021ef91f7784b62
#
_entry.id   efa3508071e048838021ef91f7784b62
#
_cell.length_a   1.000
_cell.length_b   1.000
_cell.length_c   1.000
_cell.angle_alpha   90.00
_cell.angle_beta   90.00
_cell.angle_gamma   90.00
#
_symmetry.space_group_name_H-M   'P 1'
#
loop_
_entity.id
_entity.type
_entity.pdbx_description
1 polymer ?
#
loop_
_entity_poly.entity_id
_entity_poly.type
_entity_poly.pdbx_seq_one_letter_code
_entity_poly.pdbx_strand_id
1 'polypeptide(L)'
;MRIIYVMHSCFAVEIGDTLLLIDYFDKSKTPEVEFLGELPDFSKYKKHYIFASHKHRDHFWLESLKWGMEYPEMIFFLGNDMRFNAKYLERNGIDPAVKERMITVKPDHHYEVDGLVLDALGSTDEGVSFLITYQGKKLFHAGDLNDWCWVVRKGEARDEAYRKKMREEFRKKLEPLRGVHLDAAFVVMDPRLEESYRNGMDYFIHHMDADRIFPMHMWKRYDLIETYKQELTDCGEQKLADKIVDISGENQVFEEL
;
A
#
# COMPACT_ATOMS: atom_id res chain seq x y z
N MET A 1 -2.85 -17.51 5.17
CA MET A 1 -2.94 -16.04 5.16
C MET A 1 -4.25 -15.67 4.50
N ARG A 2 -4.95 -14.70 5.02
CA ARG A 2 -6.21 -14.17 4.45
C ARG A 2 -6.02 -12.68 4.20
N ILE A 3 -6.44 -12.19 3.04
CA ILE A 3 -6.32 -10.78 2.65
C ILE A 3 -7.71 -10.22 2.41
N ILE A 4 -7.97 -9.03 2.93
CA ILE A 4 -9.20 -8.28 2.70
C ILE A 4 -8.82 -6.99 1.98
N TYR A 5 -9.36 -6.78 0.79
CA TYR A 5 -9.32 -5.48 0.15
C TYR A 5 -10.39 -4.59 0.82
N VAL A 6 -9.97 -3.71 1.69
CA VAL A 6 -10.90 -2.84 2.40
C VAL A 6 -11.43 -1.77 1.46
N MET A 7 -10.56 -0.95 0.90
CA MET A 7 -10.87 0.08 -0.08
C MET A 7 -9.59 0.74 -0.58
N HIS A 8 -9.57 1.27 -1.79
CA HIS A 8 -8.50 2.10 -2.36
C HIS A 8 -7.11 1.45 -2.26
N SER A 9 -6.24 1.94 -1.38
CA SER A 9 -4.93 1.34 -1.05
C SER A 9 -4.95 0.61 0.30
N CYS A 10 -6.12 0.54 0.94
CA CYS A 10 -6.25 -0.10 2.24
C CYS A 10 -6.49 -1.59 2.14
N PHE A 11 -5.57 -2.35 2.73
CA PHE A 11 -5.68 -3.79 2.90
C PHE A 11 -5.57 -4.21 4.36
N ALA A 12 -6.36 -5.22 4.74
CA ALA A 12 -6.21 -5.94 5.99
C ALA A 12 -5.67 -7.34 5.69
N VAL A 13 -4.56 -7.71 6.31
CA VAL A 13 -3.93 -9.02 6.15
C VAL A 13 -3.95 -9.75 7.48
N GLU A 14 -4.56 -10.92 7.48
CA GLU A 14 -4.70 -11.79 8.65
C GLU A 14 -3.69 -12.95 8.55
N ILE A 15 -2.81 -13.07 9.55
CA ILE A 15 -1.84 -14.15 9.66
C ILE A 15 -1.94 -14.73 11.07
N GLY A 16 -2.52 -15.92 11.19
CA GLY A 16 -2.84 -16.50 12.51
C GLY A 16 -3.82 -15.62 13.30
N ASP A 17 -3.43 -15.20 14.48
CA ASP A 17 -4.20 -14.32 15.37
C ASP A 17 -3.72 -12.86 15.32
N THR A 18 -3.07 -12.47 14.22
CA THR A 18 -2.51 -11.14 14.00
C THR A 18 -3.17 -10.46 12.81
N LEU A 19 -3.48 -9.18 12.98
CA LEU A 19 -3.98 -8.28 11.94
C LEU A 19 -2.88 -7.28 11.54
N LEU A 20 -2.59 -7.22 10.25
CA LEU A 20 -1.84 -6.14 9.63
C LEU A 20 -2.84 -5.27 8.85
N LEU A 21 -3.00 -4.00 9.20
CA LEU A 21 -3.86 -3.06 8.48
C LEU A 21 -2.98 -1.97 7.87
N ILE A 22 -3.10 -1.79 6.56
CA ILE A 22 -2.21 -0.91 5.80
C ILE A 22 -3.04 0.19 5.13
N ASP A 23 -2.59 1.44 5.27
CA ASP A 23 -3.11 2.65 4.60
C ASP A 23 -4.63 2.85 4.75
N TYR A 24 -5.14 2.74 6.00
CA TYR A 24 -6.54 3.07 6.30
C TYR A 24 -6.72 4.59 6.46
N PHE A 25 -7.77 5.12 5.85
CA PHE A 25 -8.08 6.55 5.84
C PHE A 25 -9.56 6.87 6.13
N ASP A 26 -9.83 8.15 6.43
CA ASP A 26 -11.21 8.66 6.62
C ASP A 26 -11.90 8.87 5.28
N LYS A 27 -12.84 7.99 4.96
CA LYS A 27 -13.66 8.02 3.73
C LYS A 27 -14.31 9.39 3.45
N SER A 28 -14.63 10.15 4.50
CA SER A 28 -15.25 11.48 4.36
C SER A 28 -14.29 12.53 3.79
N LYS A 29 -12.98 12.25 3.76
CA LYS A 29 -11.94 13.14 3.25
C LYS A 29 -11.67 12.99 1.75
N THR A 30 -12.33 12.03 1.10
CA THR A 30 -12.23 11.77 -0.33
C THR A 30 -13.62 11.91 -1.00
N PRO A 31 -14.23 13.12 -0.99
CA PRO A 31 -15.59 13.32 -1.46
C PRO A 31 -15.77 13.09 -2.96
N GLU A 32 -14.68 13.00 -3.71
CA GLU A 32 -14.68 12.71 -5.15
C GLU A 32 -15.14 11.29 -5.46
N VAL A 33 -14.97 10.37 -4.50
CA VAL A 33 -15.36 8.95 -4.61
C VAL A 33 -15.92 8.49 -3.28
N GLU A 34 -17.14 7.95 -3.31
CA GLU A 34 -17.76 7.34 -2.14
C GLU A 34 -17.15 5.96 -1.88
N PHE A 35 -16.29 5.86 -0.86
CA PHE A 35 -15.75 4.60 -0.38
C PHE A 35 -16.67 3.99 0.70
N LEU A 36 -16.87 2.67 0.63
CA LEU A 36 -17.76 1.90 1.53
C LEU A 36 -17.00 0.86 2.36
N GLY A 37 -15.66 0.83 2.26
CA GLY A 37 -14.83 -0.13 2.97
C GLY A 37 -15.10 -0.13 4.47
N GLU A 38 -15.13 -1.31 5.08
CA GLU A 38 -15.35 -1.52 6.51
C GLU A 38 -14.14 -2.21 7.14
N LEU A 39 -13.80 -1.79 8.34
CA LEU A 39 -12.72 -2.41 9.10
C LEU A 39 -13.12 -3.79 9.62
N PRO A 40 -12.19 -4.75 9.66
CA PRO A 40 -12.41 -5.98 10.38
C PRO A 40 -12.59 -5.71 11.87
N ASP A 41 -13.27 -6.62 12.55
CA ASP A 41 -13.45 -6.57 14.00
C ASP A 41 -12.11 -6.88 14.69
N PHE A 42 -11.47 -5.85 15.26
CA PHE A 42 -10.16 -5.94 15.91
C PHE A 42 -10.15 -6.89 17.11
N SER A 43 -11.30 -7.06 17.79
CA SER A 43 -11.39 -7.93 18.97
C SER A 43 -11.09 -9.42 18.67
N LYS A 44 -11.09 -9.81 17.40
CA LYS A 44 -10.77 -11.17 16.94
C LYS A 44 -9.28 -11.49 16.93
N TYR A 45 -8.43 -10.46 17.03
CA TYR A 45 -6.97 -10.63 16.91
C TYR A 45 -6.28 -10.30 18.23
N LYS A 46 -5.19 -10.98 18.50
CA LYS A 46 -4.37 -10.72 19.69
C LYS A 46 -3.30 -9.66 19.43
N LYS A 47 -2.86 -9.50 18.18
CA LYS A 47 -1.86 -8.51 17.76
C LYS A 47 -2.37 -7.68 16.61
N HIS A 48 -2.02 -6.40 16.63
CA HIS A 48 -2.40 -5.44 15.60
C HIS A 48 -1.20 -4.62 15.19
N TYR A 49 -0.87 -4.67 13.91
CA TYR A 49 0.13 -3.82 13.29
C TYR A 49 -0.56 -2.89 12.29
N ILE A 50 -0.49 -1.60 12.55
CA ILE A 50 -1.11 -0.56 11.71
C ILE A 50 -0.01 0.15 10.95
N PHE A 51 -0.12 0.18 9.64
CA PHE A 51 0.84 0.81 8.75
C PHE A 51 0.19 2.00 8.05
N ALA A 52 0.90 3.10 7.97
CA ALA A 52 0.55 4.22 7.11
C ALA A 52 1.80 4.64 6.33
N SER A 53 1.74 4.56 5.01
CA SER A 53 2.88 4.83 4.14
C SER A 53 3.28 6.30 4.15
N HIS A 54 2.29 7.22 4.19
CA HIS A 54 2.48 8.66 4.23
C HIS A 54 1.20 9.37 4.70
N LYS A 55 1.29 10.70 4.85
CA LYS A 55 0.24 11.53 5.49
C LYS A 55 -0.93 11.94 4.58
N HIS A 56 -0.93 11.58 3.27
CA HIS A 56 -2.03 11.97 2.39
C HIS A 56 -3.37 11.45 2.91
N ARG A 57 -4.44 12.20 2.60
CA ARG A 57 -5.79 12.00 3.14
C ARG A 57 -6.43 10.67 2.77
N ASP A 58 -5.92 10.00 1.75
CA ASP A 58 -6.36 8.71 1.21
C ASP A 58 -5.45 7.53 1.62
N HIS A 59 -4.49 7.78 2.55
CA HIS A 59 -3.60 6.79 3.14
C HIS A 59 -3.52 6.83 4.66
N PHE A 60 -3.94 7.94 5.29
CA PHE A 60 -3.84 8.09 6.73
C PHE A 60 -5.05 8.81 7.35
N TRP A 61 -5.48 8.30 8.51
CA TRP A 61 -6.50 8.90 9.37
C TRP A 61 -5.96 9.09 10.78
N LEU A 62 -5.87 10.35 11.23
CA LEU A 62 -5.32 10.66 12.55
C LEU A 62 -6.06 9.96 13.70
N GLU A 63 -7.39 9.85 13.60
CA GLU A 63 -8.22 9.21 14.62
C GLU A 63 -7.93 7.71 14.78
N SER A 64 -7.30 7.06 13.79
CA SER A 64 -6.87 5.67 13.90
C SER A 64 -5.88 5.45 15.05
N LEU A 65 -5.15 6.47 15.46
CA LEU A 65 -4.26 6.40 16.61
C LEU A 65 -5.01 6.21 17.94
N LYS A 66 -6.31 6.53 18.00
CA LYS A 66 -7.15 6.27 19.18
C LYS A 66 -7.37 4.78 19.43
N TRP A 67 -7.27 3.95 18.39
CA TRP A 67 -7.35 2.49 18.55
C TRP A 67 -6.27 1.97 19.52
N GLY A 68 -5.10 2.60 19.54
CA GLY A 68 -4.06 2.27 20.52
C GLY A 68 -4.45 2.55 21.96
N MET A 69 -5.50 3.32 22.26
CA MET A 69 -6.02 3.50 23.61
C MET A 69 -6.91 2.31 24.03
N GLU A 70 -7.56 1.65 23.08
CA GLU A 70 -8.42 0.49 23.30
C GLU A 70 -7.63 -0.83 23.22
N TYR A 71 -6.60 -0.86 22.36
CA TYR A 71 -5.76 -2.05 22.11
C TYR A 71 -4.30 -1.75 22.50
N PRO A 72 -3.89 -2.02 23.76
CA PRO A 72 -2.56 -1.67 24.26
C PRO A 72 -1.39 -2.36 23.55
N GLU A 73 -1.63 -3.50 22.88
CA GLU A 73 -0.61 -4.21 22.10
C GLU A 73 -0.46 -3.67 20.67
N MET A 74 -1.31 -2.73 20.24
CA MET A 74 -1.29 -2.21 18.87
C MET A 74 -0.03 -1.38 18.61
N ILE A 75 0.67 -1.70 17.53
CA ILE A 75 1.89 -1.01 17.10
C ILE A 75 1.61 -0.29 15.78
N PHE A 76 2.10 0.94 15.68
CA PHE A 76 1.92 1.79 14.51
C PHE A 76 3.26 2.00 13.78
N PHE A 77 3.32 1.66 12.51
CA PHE A 77 4.42 1.97 11.60
C PHE A 77 4.00 3.14 10.70
N LEU A 78 4.57 4.31 10.95
CA LEU A 78 4.16 5.56 10.31
C LEU A 78 5.29 6.13 9.47
N GLY A 79 5.03 6.44 8.21
CA GLY A 79 5.98 7.08 7.31
C GLY A 79 6.60 8.34 7.94
N ASN A 80 7.82 8.66 7.56
CA ASN A 80 8.64 9.68 8.21
C ASN A 80 8.15 11.12 8.03
N ASP A 81 7.16 11.34 7.20
CA ASP A 81 6.44 12.61 7.01
C ASP A 81 5.35 12.82 8.09
N MET A 82 5.01 11.77 8.85
CA MET A 82 4.05 11.80 9.96
C MET A 82 4.79 11.92 11.30
N ARG A 83 4.78 13.13 11.88
CA ARG A 83 5.44 13.40 13.16
C ARG A 83 4.49 14.07 14.11
N PHE A 84 4.15 13.37 15.19
CA PHE A 84 3.23 13.85 16.22
C PHE A 84 3.97 14.09 17.53
N ASN A 85 3.83 15.29 18.11
CA ASN A 85 4.28 15.54 19.47
C ASN A 85 3.12 15.34 20.48
N ALA A 86 3.44 15.19 21.76
CA ALA A 86 2.46 14.90 22.82
C ALA A 86 1.31 15.92 22.84
N LYS A 87 1.63 17.23 22.76
CA LYS A 87 0.61 18.29 22.77
C LYS A 87 -0.35 18.24 21.59
N TYR A 88 0.14 17.79 20.43
CA TYR A 88 -0.70 17.61 19.25
C TYR A 88 -1.66 16.42 19.44
N LEU A 89 -1.16 15.31 19.97
CA LEU A 89 -1.98 14.13 20.28
C LEU A 89 -3.07 14.46 21.30
N GLU A 90 -2.71 15.09 22.44
CA GLU A 90 -3.66 15.52 23.48
C GLU A 90 -4.78 16.41 22.93
N ARG A 91 -4.45 17.42 22.10
CA ARG A 91 -5.44 18.30 21.47
C ARG A 91 -6.43 17.58 20.57
N ASN A 92 -6.05 16.42 20.02
CA ASN A 92 -6.90 15.58 19.18
C ASN A 92 -7.54 14.42 19.98
N GLY A 93 -7.45 14.44 21.32
CA GLY A 93 -8.05 13.43 22.19
C GLY A 93 -7.38 12.07 22.11
N ILE A 94 -6.08 12.05 21.78
CA ILE A 94 -5.24 10.85 21.73
C ILE A 94 -4.29 10.89 22.92
N ASP A 95 -4.29 9.82 23.73
CA ASP A 95 -3.36 9.71 24.86
C ASP A 95 -1.91 9.70 24.32
N PRO A 96 -1.05 10.63 24.80
CA PRO A 96 0.36 10.67 24.43
C PRO A 96 1.13 9.36 24.66
N ALA A 97 0.70 8.50 25.57
CA ALA A 97 1.29 7.20 25.82
C ALA A 97 1.25 6.29 24.57
N VAL A 98 0.29 6.50 23.66
CA VAL A 98 0.23 5.77 22.37
C VAL A 98 1.52 5.99 21.56
N LYS A 99 2.20 7.13 21.75
CA LYS A 99 3.45 7.45 21.05
C LYS A 99 4.59 6.44 21.30
N GLU A 100 4.60 5.77 22.43
CA GLU A 100 5.60 4.73 22.76
C GLU A 100 5.53 3.54 21.81
N ARG A 101 4.40 3.37 21.12
CA ARG A 101 4.12 2.30 20.17
C ARG A 101 4.06 2.79 18.72
N MET A 102 4.46 4.03 18.48
CA MET A 102 4.59 4.62 17.15
C MET A 102 6.04 4.53 16.69
N ILE A 103 6.27 3.81 15.62
CA ILE A 103 7.56 3.66 14.96
C ILE A 103 7.57 4.56 13.73
N THR A 104 8.46 5.54 13.71
CA THR A 104 8.67 6.38 12.52
C THR A 104 9.50 5.62 11.51
N VAL A 105 8.87 5.27 10.39
CA VAL A 105 9.48 4.50 9.32
C VAL A 105 10.15 5.44 8.32
N LYS A 106 11.47 5.26 8.11
CA LYS A 106 12.25 6.03 7.16
C LYS A 106 12.61 5.18 5.94
N PRO A 107 12.70 5.78 4.75
CA PRO A 107 13.21 5.08 3.58
C PRO A 107 14.57 4.41 3.84
N ASP A 108 14.80 3.26 3.24
CA ASP A 108 16.05 2.51 3.27
C ASP A 108 16.50 2.10 4.70
N HIS A 109 15.53 1.87 5.60
CA HIS A 109 15.76 1.40 6.97
C HIS A 109 15.06 0.07 7.23
N HIS A 110 15.67 -0.69 8.14
CA HIS A 110 15.22 -1.99 8.62
C HIS A 110 14.68 -1.87 10.06
N TYR A 111 13.57 -2.55 10.36
CA TYR A 111 12.92 -2.58 11.68
C TYR A 111 12.54 -4.01 12.04
N GLU A 112 12.74 -4.38 13.30
CA GLU A 112 12.28 -5.65 13.85
C GLU A 112 11.48 -5.40 15.13
N VAL A 113 10.24 -5.88 15.17
CA VAL A 113 9.34 -5.73 16.32
C VAL A 113 8.47 -6.97 16.48
N ASP A 114 8.58 -7.64 17.60
CA ASP A 114 7.75 -8.79 17.96
C ASP A 114 7.66 -9.90 16.90
N GLY A 115 8.77 -10.11 16.18
CA GLY A 115 8.85 -11.11 15.12
C GLY A 115 8.34 -10.64 13.77
N LEU A 116 7.88 -9.39 13.67
CA LEU A 116 7.66 -8.72 12.40
C LEU A 116 8.94 -8.03 11.95
N VAL A 117 9.33 -8.25 10.69
CA VAL A 117 10.44 -7.58 10.03
C VAL A 117 9.87 -6.64 8.98
N LEU A 118 10.32 -5.39 9.00
CA LEU A 118 9.94 -4.38 8.02
C LEU A 118 11.19 -3.77 7.39
N ASP A 119 11.35 -3.97 6.09
CA ASP A 119 12.30 -3.23 5.26
C ASP A 119 11.54 -2.13 4.52
N ALA A 120 11.85 -0.88 4.82
CA ALA A 120 11.18 0.25 4.20
C ALA A 120 11.94 0.70 2.95
N LEU A 121 11.26 0.76 1.82
CA LEU A 121 11.77 1.35 0.58
C LEU A 121 11.29 2.81 0.47
N GLY A 122 12.02 3.61 -0.31
CA GLY A 122 11.54 4.97 -0.62
C GLY A 122 10.40 4.97 -1.63
N SER A 123 9.63 6.06 -1.67
CA SER A 123 8.56 6.29 -2.63
C SER A 123 9.01 7.24 -3.76
N THR A 124 8.23 7.33 -4.81
CA THR A 124 8.32 8.33 -5.89
C THR A 124 7.32 9.48 -5.69
N ASP A 125 6.54 9.40 -4.64
CA ASP A 125 5.73 10.48 -4.09
C ASP A 125 6.21 10.77 -2.65
N GLU A 126 5.34 10.88 -1.66
CA GLU A 126 5.72 11.04 -0.25
C GLU A 126 5.87 9.68 0.47
N GLY A 127 6.57 9.69 1.62
CA GLY A 127 6.65 8.56 2.55
C GLY A 127 7.49 7.37 2.08
N VAL A 128 6.94 6.18 2.28
CA VAL A 128 7.64 4.90 2.13
C VAL A 128 6.75 3.83 1.53
N SER A 129 7.36 2.79 0.96
CA SER A 129 6.73 1.49 0.72
C SER A 129 7.25 0.45 1.70
N PHE A 130 6.49 -0.60 1.92
CA PHE A 130 6.73 -1.59 2.95
C PHE A 130 7.03 -2.97 2.35
N LEU A 131 8.18 -3.55 2.70
CA LEU A 131 8.44 -4.97 2.54
C LEU A 131 8.33 -5.60 3.93
N ILE A 132 7.23 -6.29 4.18
CA ILE A 132 6.87 -6.87 5.48
C ILE A 132 7.12 -8.37 5.45
N THR A 133 7.87 -8.89 6.43
CA THR A 133 8.03 -10.32 6.66
C THR A 133 7.46 -10.66 8.03
N TYR A 134 6.47 -11.55 8.07
CA TYR A 134 5.85 -12.00 9.31
C TYR A 134 5.40 -13.47 9.22
N GLN A 135 5.76 -14.28 10.19
CA GLN A 135 5.43 -15.72 10.26
C GLN A 135 5.69 -16.49 8.95
N GLY A 136 6.83 -16.20 8.30
CA GLY A 136 7.25 -16.83 7.06
C GLY A 136 6.55 -16.31 5.79
N LYS A 137 5.62 -15.39 5.91
CA LYS A 137 4.98 -14.68 4.80
C LYS A 137 5.69 -13.38 4.50
N LYS A 138 5.83 -13.06 3.22
CA LYS A 138 6.50 -11.86 2.74
C LYS A 138 5.58 -11.06 1.83
N LEU A 139 5.31 -9.82 2.24
CA LEU A 139 4.34 -8.91 1.63
C LEU A 139 5.03 -7.64 1.18
N PHE A 140 4.68 -7.13 0.02
CA PHE A 140 5.11 -5.81 -0.43
C PHE A 140 3.89 -4.91 -0.61
N HIS A 141 3.90 -3.72 0.03
CA HIS A 141 2.89 -2.69 -0.19
C HIS A 141 3.55 -1.41 -0.70
N ALA A 142 3.19 -1.00 -1.89
CA ALA A 142 3.84 0.10 -2.59
C ALA A 142 3.61 1.47 -1.94
N GLY A 143 2.56 1.65 -1.10
CA GLY A 143 2.11 3.01 -0.79
C GLY A 143 1.84 3.76 -2.10
N ASP A 144 2.43 4.95 -2.27
CA ASP A 144 2.38 5.69 -3.53
C ASP A 144 3.68 5.59 -4.35
N LEU A 145 4.41 4.48 -4.19
CA LEU A 145 5.51 4.15 -5.11
C LEU A 145 4.95 3.71 -6.46
N ASN A 146 5.05 4.57 -7.48
CA ASN A 146 4.55 4.30 -8.82
C ASN A 146 5.36 5.05 -9.89
N ASP A 147 5.23 4.64 -11.14
CA ASP A 147 5.69 5.41 -12.31
C ASP A 147 4.68 6.54 -12.61
N TRP A 148 4.77 7.65 -11.85
CA TRP A 148 3.86 8.80 -11.93
C TRP A 148 4.09 9.63 -13.21
N CYS A 149 3.95 8.99 -14.37
CA CYS A 149 4.07 9.63 -15.68
C CYS A 149 2.83 10.46 -16.03
N TRP A 150 2.58 11.53 -15.25
CA TRP A 150 1.47 12.45 -15.52
C TRP A 150 1.56 13.05 -16.93
N VAL A 151 0.42 13.17 -17.60
CA VAL A 151 0.33 13.91 -18.87
C VAL A 151 0.27 15.39 -18.54
N VAL A 152 1.41 16.06 -18.53
CA VAL A 152 1.50 17.50 -18.21
C VAL A 152 1.19 18.34 -19.45
N ARG A 153 1.80 18.02 -20.59
CA ARG A 153 1.51 18.61 -21.91
C ARG A 153 2.03 17.69 -23.01
N LYS A 154 1.14 17.12 -23.77
CA LYS A 154 1.47 16.13 -24.81
C LYS A 154 2.42 16.73 -25.85
N GLY A 155 3.63 16.16 -26.02
CA GLY A 155 4.59 16.50 -27.08
C GLY A 155 5.64 17.55 -26.74
N GLU A 156 5.75 18.03 -25.48
CA GLU A 156 6.84 18.90 -25.06
C GLU A 156 8.07 18.10 -24.59
N ALA A 157 9.27 18.47 -25.01
CA ALA A 157 10.54 17.85 -24.62
C ALA A 157 10.73 17.80 -23.06
N ARG A 158 10.13 18.78 -22.36
CA ARG A 158 10.10 18.82 -20.89
C ARG A 158 9.27 17.71 -20.28
N ASP A 159 8.18 17.32 -20.92
CA ASP A 159 7.32 16.21 -20.50
C ASP A 159 8.05 14.87 -20.64
N GLU A 160 8.74 14.64 -21.75
CA GLU A 160 9.55 13.43 -21.96
C GLU A 160 10.68 13.29 -20.93
N ALA A 161 11.39 14.39 -20.63
CA ALA A 161 12.45 14.39 -19.63
C ALA A 161 11.91 14.08 -18.23
N TYR A 162 10.73 14.63 -17.86
CA TYR A 162 10.07 14.35 -16.61
C TYR A 162 9.66 12.86 -16.52
N ARG A 163 9.00 12.34 -17.53
CA ARG A 163 8.56 10.93 -17.57
C ARG A 163 9.73 9.96 -17.51
N LYS A 164 10.82 10.26 -18.22
CA LYS A 164 12.05 9.46 -18.16
C LYS A 164 12.61 9.44 -16.74
N LYS A 165 12.75 10.60 -16.10
CA LYS A 165 13.25 10.71 -14.72
C LYS A 165 12.37 9.94 -13.75
N MET A 166 11.04 10.10 -13.81
CA MET A 166 10.08 9.43 -12.94
C MET A 166 10.20 7.92 -13.06
N ARG A 167 10.28 7.40 -14.29
CA ARG A 167 10.45 5.97 -14.54
C ARG A 167 11.77 5.43 -14.01
N GLU A 168 12.86 6.17 -14.15
CA GLU A 168 14.18 5.79 -13.63
C GLU A 168 14.17 5.76 -12.09
N GLU A 169 13.55 6.75 -11.44
CA GLU A 169 13.39 6.81 -9.99
C GLU A 169 12.53 5.65 -9.47
N PHE A 170 11.39 5.38 -10.10
CA PHE A 170 10.53 4.26 -9.76
C PHE A 170 11.28 2.92 -9.82
N ARG A 171 11.95 2.64 -10.93
CA ARG A 171 12.73 1.42 -11.12
C ARG A 171 13.83 1.27 -10.06
N LYS A 172 14.52 2.35 -9.77
CA LYS A 172 15.57 2.38 -8.73
C LYS A 172 15.02 2.06 -7.34
N LYS A 173 13.82 2.55 -7.01
CA LYS A 173 13.18 2.26 -5.71
C LYS A 173 12.75 0.80 -5.57
N LEU A 174 12.44 0.11 -6.65
CA LEU A 174 12.10 -1.31 -6.66
C LEU A 174 13.32 -2.23 -6.66
N GLU A 175 14.54 -1.72 -6.90
CA GLU A 175 15.75 -2.55 -7.01
C GLU A 175 15.98 -3.47 -5.80
N PRO A 176 15.69 -3.07 -4.54
CA PRO A 176 15.83 -3.95 -3.38
C PRO A 176 14.91 -5.19 -3.41
N LEU A 177 13.85 -5.20 -4.22
CA LEU A 177 12.95 -6.35 -4.37
C LEU A 177 13.45 -7.38 -5.39
N ARG A 178 14.51 -7.09 -6.15
CA ARG A 178 15.03 -8.05 -7.13
C ARG A 178 15.53 -9.32 -6.44
N GLY A 179 15.02 -10.46 -6.92
CA GLY A 179 15.34 -11.78 -6.37
C GLY A 179 14.67 -12.07 -5.01
N VAL A 180 13.80 -11.18 -4.55
CA VAL A 180 12.95 -11.42 -3.38
C VAL A 180 11.66 -12.06 -3.86
N HIS A 181 11.32 -13.25 -3.34
CA HIS A 181 10.02 -13.86 -3.56
C HIS A 181 8.99 -13.28 -2.61
N LEU A 182 7.82 -12.88 -3.13
CA LEU A 182 6.71 -12.27 -2.39
C LEU A 182 5.49 -13.18 -2.44
N ASP A 183 4.88 -13.49 -1.28
CA ASP A 183 3.60 -14.19 -1.22
C ASP A 183 2.47 -13.29 -1.78
N ALA A 184 2.51 -11.99 -1.49
CA ALA A 184 1.59 -11.02 -2.05
C ALA A 184 2.25 -9.64 -2.24
N ALA A 185 1.85 -8.93 -3.31
CA ALA A 185 2.27 -7.57 -3.59
C ALA A 185 1.04 -6.68 -3.87
N PHE A 186 1.00 -5.50 -3.26
CA PHE A 186 -0.04 -4.49 -3.45
C PHE A 186 0.56 -3.35 -4.26
N VAL A 187 0.12 -3.20 -5.52
CA VAL A 187 0.78 -2.38 -6.53
C VAL A 187 -0.19 -1.37 -7.15
N VAL A 188 0.26 -0.14 -7.32
CA VAL A 188 -0.56 0.97 -7.82
C VAL A 188 -0.94 0.78 -9.28
N MET A 189 -2.25 0.99 -9.56
CA MET A 189 -2.85 1.16 -10.89
C MET A 189 -3.78 2.38 -10.87
N ASP A 190 -3.27 3.57 -11.21
CA ASP A 190 -4.03 4.81 -11.04
C ASP A 190 -4.65 5.30 -12.35
N PRO A 191 -6.00 5.29 -12.48
CA PRO A 191 -6.69 5.73 -13.70
C PRO A 191 -6.46 7.19 -14.07
N ARG A 192 -6.06 8.03 -13.11
CA ARG A 192 -5.76 9.45 -13.35
C ARG A 192 -4.54 9.65 -14.26
N LEU A 193 -3.71 8.62 -14.41
CA LEU A 193 -2.57 8.60 -15.34
C LEU A 193 -2.97 8.31 -16.80
N GLU A 194 -4.28 8.18 -17.05
CA GLU A 194 -4.82 7.92 -18.38
C GLU A 194 -4.16 6.69 -19.04
N GLU A 195 -3.56 6.83 -20.22
CA GLU A 195 -2.86 5.76 -20.95
C GLU A 195 -1.65 5.17 -20.18
N SER A 196 -1.13 5.88 -19.18
CA SER A 196 0.01 5.45 -18.35
C SER A 196 -0.40 4.72 -17.07
N TYR A 197 -1.71 4.47 -16.86
CA TYR A 197 -2.27 3.91 -15.60
C TYR A 197 -1.59 2.62 -15.12
N ARG A 198 -1.09 1.83 -16.03
CA ARG A 198 -0.49 0.51 -15.77
C ARG A 198 1.04 0.47 -15.78
N ASN A 199 1.73 1.59 -16.11
CA ASN A 199 3.18 1.57 -16.32
C ASN A 199 3.96 1.00 -15.12
N GLY A 200 3.59 1.38 -13.90
CA GLY A 200 4.22 0.86 -12.69
C GLY A 200 3.93 -0.63 -12.48
N MET A 201 2.68 -1.03 -12.63
CA MET A 201 2.24 -2.43 -12.55
C MET A 201 2.94 -3.30 -13.61
N ASP A 202 3.00 -2.82 -14.84
CA ASP A 202 3.64 -3.51 -15.97
C ASP A 202 5.14 -3.76 -15.70
N TYR A 203 5.85 -2.75 -15.23
CA TYR A 203 7.24 -2.95 -14.83
C TYR A 203 7.36 -3.93 -13.65
N PHE A 204 6.50 -3.81 -12.64
CA PHE A 204 6.54 -4.66 -11.46
C PHE A 204 6.36 -6.14 -11.83
N ILE A 205 5.31 -6.48 -12.57
CA ILE A 205 4.96 -7.87 -12.89
C ILE A 205 6.01 -8.58 -13.75
N HIS A 206 6.73 -7.83 -14.59
CA HIS A 206 7.79 -8.37 -15.45
C HIS A 206 9.15 -8.53 -14.76
N HIS A 207 9.38 -7.86 -13.61
CA HIS A 207 10.71 -7.78 -13.02
C HIS A 207 10.79 -8.26 -11.57
N MET A 208 9.65 -8.36 -10.88
CA MET A 208 9.58 -8.81 -9.49
C MET A 208 8.91 -10.19 -9.41
N ASP A 209 9.29 -10.96 -8.40
CA ASP A 209 8.73 -12.30 -8.18
C ASP A 209 7.66 -12.25 -7.09
N ALA A 210 6.40 -12.40 -7.49
CA ALA A 210 5.26 -12.45 -6.59
C ALA A 210 4.31 -13.57 -6.99
N ASP A 211 3.71 -14.24 -6.01
CA ASP A 211 2.67 -15.26 -6.26
C ASP A 211 1.34 -14.59 -6.63
N ARG A 212 0.98 -13.53 -5.91
CA ARG A 212 -0.26 -12.78 -6.13
C ARG A 212 0.02 -11.27 -6.13
N ILE A 213 -0.58 -10.57 -7.08
CA ILE A 213 -0.46 -9.12 -7.21
C ILE A 213 -1.86 -8.51 -7.10
N PHE A 214 -2.03 -7.66 -6.10
CA PHE A 214 -3.27 -6.96 -5.82
C PHE A 214 -3.16 -5.53 -6.37
N PRO A 215 -3.91 -5.19 -7.43
CA PRO A 215 -4.00 -3.81 -7.88
C PRO A 215 -4.64 -2.92 -6.81
N MET A 216 -4.12 -1.73 -6.62
CA MET A 216 -4.65 -0.75 -5.68
C MET A 216 -4.63 0.67 -6.24
N HIS A 217 -5.17 1.64 -5.50
CA HIS A 217 -5.24 3.05 -5.89
C HIS A 217 -6.06 3.31 -7.16
N MET A 218 -7.07 2.44 -7.41
CA MET A 218 -7.83 2.40 -8.66
C MET A 218 -9.02 3.38 -8.71
N TRP A 219 -9.31 4.11 -7.63
CA TRP A 219 -10.47 5.01 -7.55
C TRP A 219 -11.78 4.35 -7.99
N LYS A 220 -11.99 3.08 -7.57
CA LYS A 220 -13.12 2.20 -7.93
C LYS A 220 -13.21 1.81 -9.42
N ARG A 221 -12.18 2.08 -10.22
CA ARG A 221 -12.08 1.64 -11.62
C ARG A 221 -11.55 0.20 -11.69
N TYR A 222 -12.30 -0.73 -11.13
CA TYR A 222 -11.96 -2.17 -11.10
C TYR A 222 -11.92 -2.79 -12.49
N ASP A 223 -12.63 -2.21 -13.46
CA ASP A 223 -12.62 -2.57 -14.87
C ASP A 223 -11.21 -2.54 -15.50
N LEU A 224 -10.29 -1.74 -14.95
CA LEU A 224 -8.92 -1.67 -15.42
C LEU A 224 -8.14 -2.99 -15.19
N ILE A 225 -8.53 -3.79 -14.20
CA ILE A 225 -7.90 -5.08 -13.93
C ILE A 225 -8.15 -6.03 -15.10
N GLU A 226 -9.41 -6.20 -15.50
CA GLU A 226 -9.78 -7.05 -16.62
C GLU A 226 -9.13 -6.57 -17.92
N THR A 227 -9.16 -5.26 -18.17
CA THR A 227 -8.52 -4.64 -19.33
C THR A 227 -7.05 -4.99 -19.39
N TYR A 228 -6.30 -4.81 -18.30
CA TYR A 228 -4.86 -5.08 -18.30
C TYR A 228 -4.54 -6.58 -18.40
N LYS A 229 -5.31 -7.45 -17.73
CA LYS A 229 -5.18 -8.91 -17.86
C LYS A 229 -5.40 -9.36 -19.31
N GLN A 230 -6.38 -8.79 -19.99
CA GLN A 230 -6.64 -9.10 -21.40
C GLN A 230 -5.48 -8.66 -22.29
N GLU A 231 -4.90 -7.47 -22.06
CA GLU A 231 -3.73 -6.99 -22.80
C GLU A 231 -2.51 -7.94 -22.63
N LEU A 232 -2.24 -8.41 -21.40
CA LEU A 232 -1.19 -9.40 -21.15
C LEU A 232 -1.47 -10.71 -21.88
N THR A 233 -2.71 -11.18 -21.86
CA THR A 233 -3.13 -12.41 -22.55
C THR A 233 -2.97 -12.30 -24.06
N ASP A 234 -3.36 -11.18 -24.64
CA ASP A 234 -3.21 -10.91 -26.07
C ASP A 234 -1.74 -10.84 -26.52
N CYS A 235 -0.84 -10.45 -25.59
CA CYS A 235 0.61 -10.52 -25.77
C CYS A 235 1.21 -11.91 -25.53
N GLY A 236 0.39 -12.93 -25.18
CA GLY A 236 0.85 -14.29 -24.89
C GLY A 236 1.41 -14.49 -23.47
N GLU A 237 1.15 -13.53 -22.56
CA GLU A 237 1.67 -13.50 -21.19
C GLU A 237 0.63 -13.95 -20.14
N GLN A 238 -0.18 -14.96 -20.48
CA GLN A 238 -1.24 -15.48 -19.62
C GLN A 238 -0.77 -15.77 -18.18
N LYS A 239 0.44 -16.33 -18.03
CA LYS A 239 0.98 -16.65 -16.69
C LYS A 239 1.19 -15.40 -15.81
N LEU A 240 1.46 -14.25 -16.41
CA LEU A 240 1.55 -12.99 -15.69
C LEU A 240 0.15 -12.48 -15.34
N ALA A 241 -0.79 -12.54 -16.29
CA ALA A 241 -2.18 -12.19 -16.04
C ALA A 241 -2.79 -13.00 -14.89
N ASP A 242 -2.47 -14.29 -14.79
CA ASP A 242 -2.97 -15.19 -13.73
C ASP A 242 -2.48 -14.81 -12.31
N LYS A 243 -1.38 -14.07 -12.20
CA LYS A 243 -0.90 -13.55 -10.90
C LYS A 243 -1.70 -12.37 -10.39
N ILE A 244 -2.39 -11.63 -11.27
CA ILE A 244 -3.17 -10.44 -10.93
C ILE A 244 -4.50 -10.88 -10.32
N VAL A 245 -4.76 -10.40 -9.12
CA VAL A 245 -5.99 -10.71 -8.36
C VAL A 245 -7.15 -9.88 -8.89
N ASP A 246 -8.28 -10.53 -9.13
CA ASP A 246 -9.51 -9.89 -9.57
C ASP A 246 -10.22 -9.23 -8.38
N ILE A 247 -10.08 -7.92 -8.26
CA ILE A 247 -10.82 -7.10 -7.30
C ILE A 247 -12.02 -6.51 -8.03
N SER A 248 -13.21 -6.79 -7.53
CA SER A 248 -14.48 -6.34 -8.11
C SER A 248 -15.26 -5.37 -7.20
N GLY A 249 -14.80 -5.20 -5.97
CA GLY A 249 -15.45 -4.33 -4.99
C GLY A 249 -14.72 -4.29 -3.65
N GLU A 250 -15.14 -3.36 -2.82
CA GLU A 250 -14.64 -3.19 -1.47
C GLU A 250 -15.09 -4.32 -0.55
N ASN A 251 -14.36 -4.53 0.54
CA ASN A 251 -14.57 -5.61 1.52
C ASN A 251 -14.45 -7.03 0.92
N GLN A 252 -13.85 -7.15 -0.26
CA GLN A 252 -13.64 -8.45 -0.88
C GLN A 252 -12.54 -9.23 -0.13
N VAL A 253 -12.84 -10.49 0.13
CA VAL A 253 -11.99 -11.40 0.92
C VAL A 253 -11.32 -12.40 0.00
N PHE A 254 -10.02 -12.61 0.20
CA PHE A 254 -9.20 -13.60 -0.49
C PHE A 254 -8.61 -14.55 0.55
N GLU A 255 -8.97 -15.81 0.48
CA GLU A 255 -8.58 -16.85 1.44
C GLU A 255 -7.49 -17.76 0.85
N GLU A 256 -6.76 -18.46 1.74
CA GLU A 256 -5.76 -19.50 1.39
C GLU A 256 -4.62 -19.03 0.47
N LEU A 257 -4.05 -17.85 0.77
CA LEU A 257 -2.87 -17.34 0.09
C LEU A 257 -1.58 -17.74 0.81
#